data_a6da69a84f49876bb3689f3695d3252d
#
_entry.id   a6da69a84f49876bb3689f3695d3252d
#
_cell.length_a   1.000
_cell.length_b   1.000
_cell.length_c   1.000
_cell.angle_alpha   90.00
_cell.angle_beta   90.00
_cell.angle_gamma   90.00
#
_symmetry.space_group_name_H-M   'P 1'
#
loop_
_entity.id
_entity.type
_entity.pdbx_description
1 polymer ?
#
loop_
_entity_poly.entity_id
_entity_poly.type
_entity_poly.pdbx_seq_one_letter_code
_entity_poly.pdbx_strand_id
1 'polypeptide(L)' 'MKTRLLVKEIAIIKGVSLTKLSQRSEVAYNTVRRIWREPYTDVNLSTLQRLADVLGVNVNELVESVPDE' A
#
# COMPACT_ATOMS: atom_id res chain seq x y z
N MET A 1 -19.15 -1.06 5.32
CA MET A 1 -17.69 -1.03 5.59
C MET A 1 -16.95 -0.76 4.30
N LYS A 2 -15.85 -0.04 4.37
CA LYS A 2 -14.98 0.14 3.23
C LYS A 2 -13.56 -0.17 3.66
N THR A 3 -12.71 -0.44 2.68
CA THR A 3 -11.33 -0.81 2.93
C THR A 3 -10.43 0.40 2.79
N ARG A 4 -9.61 0.64 3.80
CA ARG A 4 -8.61 1.69 3.78
C ARG A 4 -7.25 1.06 3.63
N LEU A 5 -6.44 1.59 2.73
CA LEU A 5 -5.09 1.10 2.51
C LEU A 5 -4.12 1.79 3.46
N LEU A 6 -3.27 1.01 4.10
CA LEU A 6 -2.30 1.50 5.08
C LEU A 6 -0.87 1.48 4.54
N VAL A 7 -0.72 1.42 3.22
CA VAL A 7 0.60 1.30 2.59
C VAL A 7 1.52 2.45 2.99
N LYS A 8 1.00 3.68 2.95
CA LYS A 8 1.80 4.86 3.32
C LYS A 8 2.28 4.77 4.76
N GLU A 9 1.38 4.45 5.68
CA GLU A 9 1.69 4.40 7.10
C GLU A 9 2.75 3.35 7.40
N ILE A 10 2.57 2.15 6.84
CA ILE A 10 3.52 1.06 7.05
C ILE A 10 4.86 1.40 6.41
N ALA A 11 4.86 1.98 5.21
CA ALA A 11 6.11 2.36 4.54
C ALA A 11 6.89 3.37 5.36
N ILE A 12 6.20 4.36 5.93
CA ILE A 12 6.85 5.37 6.77
C ILE A 12 7.46 4.71 8.00
N ILE A 13 6.75 3.81 8.65
CA ILE A 13 7.25 3.08 9.82
C ILE A 13 8.50 2.28 9.45
N LYS A 14 8.51 1.67 8.26
CA LYS A 14 9.64 0.85 7.80
C LYS A 14 10.77 1.67 7.20
N GLY A 15 10.59 2.98 7.06
CA GLY A 15 11.61 3.86 6.48
C GLY A 15 11.77 3.69 4.98
N VAL A 16 10.70 3.30 4.29
CA VAL A 16 10.72 3.09 2.83
C VAL A 16 9.99 4.24 2.16
N SER A 17 10.70 4.97 1.29
CA SER A 17 10.10 6.10 0.57
C SER A 17 9.20 5.59 -0.56
N LEU A 18 8.34 6.49 -1.05
CA LEU A 18 7.47 6.21 -2.18
C LEU A 18 8.27 5.70 -3.38
N THR A 19 9.36 6.38 -3.72
CA THR A 19 10.21 6.01 -4.85
C THR A 19 10.83 4.63 -4.66
N LYS A 20 11.38 4.38 -3.47
CA LYS A 20 11.99 3.08 -3.20
C LYS A 20 10.95 1.95 -3.21
N LEU A 21 9.78 2.22 -2.69
CA LEU A 21 8.71 1.23 -2.70
C LEU A 21 8.33 0.85 -4.13
N SER A 22 8.19 1.84 -5.00
CA SER A 22 7.90 1.59 -6.40
C SER A 22 9.01 0.77 -7.07
N GLN A 23 10.26 1.18 -6.87
CA GLN A 23 11.39 0.50 -7.49
C GLN A 23 11.52 -0.94 -7.04
N ARG A 24 11.44 -1.18 -5.73
CA ARG A 24 11.64 -2.52 -5.18
C ARG A 24 10.49 -3.47 -5.45
N SER A 25 9.28 -2.95 -5.50
CA SER A 25 8.09 -3.78 -5.75
C SER A 25 7.85 -4.03 -7.23
N GLU A 26 8.50 -3.27 -8.10
CA GLU A 26 8.27 -3.31 -9.54
C GLU A 26 6.84 -2.94 -9.90
N VAL A 27 6.18 -2.20 -9.03
CA VAL A 27 4.87 -1.63 -9.31
C VAL A 27 5.07 -0.22 -9.87
N ALA A 28 4.31 0.13 -10.89
CA ALA A 28 4.44 1.44 -11.54
C ALA A 28 4.37 2.56 -10.51
N TYR A 29 5.24 3.55 -10.66
CA TYR A 29 5.32 4.67 -9.73
C TYR A 29 3.96 5.36 -9.57
N ASN A 30 3.24 5.57 -10.66
CA ASN A 30 1.93 6.24 -10.59
C ASN A 30 0.92 5.43 -9.79
N THR A 31 1.00 4.11 -9.86
CA THR A 31 0.12 3.24 -9.09
C THR A 31 0.42 3.35 -7.59
N VAL A 32 1.70 3.30 -7.22
CA VAL A 32 2.10 3.43 -5.81
C VAL A 32 1.74 4.81 -5.29
N ARG A 33 1.97 5.84 -6.11
CA ARG A 33 1.63 7.21 -5.75
C ARG A 33 0.14 7.37 -5.48
N ARG A 34 -0.72 6.76 -6.32
CA ARG A 34 -2.16 6.81 -6.12
C ARG A 34 -2.56 6.13 -4.81
N ILE A 35 -2.00 4.95 -4.54
CA ILE A 35 -2.27 4.22 -3.30
C ILE A 35 -1.84 5.06 -2.09
N TRP A 36 -0.71 5.74 -2.22
CA TRP A 36 -0.15 6.57 -1.15
C TRP A 36 -1.06 7.75 -0.82
N ARG A 37 -1.62 8.38 -1.85
CA ARG A 37 -2.41 9.60 -1.70
C ARG A 37 -3.90 9.36 -1.51
N GLU A 38 -4.41 8.25 -2.03
CA GLU A 38 -5.84 7.93 -1.99
C GLU A 38 -6.02 6.55 -1.35
N PRO A 39 -6.09 6.51 -0.02
CA PRO A 39 -6.11 5.22 0.68
C PRO A 39 -7.36 4.39 0.42
N TYR A 40 -8.37 4.95 -0.23
CA TYR A 40 -9.59 4.21 -0.55
C TYR A 40 -9.67 3.80 -2.02
N THR A 41 -8.58 3.96 -2.77
CA THR A 41 -8.56 3.54 -4.16
C THR A 41 -8.54 2.02 -4.27
N ASP A 42 -9.08 1.50 -5.37
CA ASP A 42 -9.02 0.07 -5.62
C ASP A 42 -7.61 -0.33 -6.06
N VAL A 43 -7.21 -1.54 -5.68
CA VAL A 43 -5.93 -2.07 -6.06
C VAL A 43 -6.04 -3.59 -6.16
N ASN A 44 -5.31 -4.17 -7.10
CA ASN A 44 -5.28 -5.62 -7.24
C ASN A 44 -4.59 -6.28 -6.07
N LEU A 45 -5.08 -7.45 -5.66
CA LEU A 45 -4.45 -8.19 -4.57
C LEU A 45 -2.99 -8.51 -4.88
N SER A 46 -2.68 -8.84 -6.13
CA SER A 46 -1.29 -9.13 -6.51
C SER A 46 -0.38 -7.91 -6.32
N THR A 47 -0.90 -6.72 -6.60
CA THR A 47 -0.15 -5.49 -6.38
C THR A 47 0.11 -5.28 -4.89
N LEU A 48 -0.92 -5.46 -4.05
CA LEU A 48 -0.76 -5.36 -2.61
C LEU A 48 0.26 -6.37 -2.09
N GLN A 49 0.24 -7.59 -2.62
CA GLN A 49 1.18 -8.62 -2.20
C GLN A 49 2.62 -8.20 -2.49
N ARG A 50 2.87 -7.61 -3.65
CA ARG A 50 4.21 -7.11 -3.98
C ARG A 50 4.66 -6.03 -3.02
N LEU A 51 3.77 -5.12 -2.67
CA LEU A 51 4.10 -4.06 -1.72
C LEU A 51 4.35 -4.64 -0.34
N ALA A 52 3.55 -5.60 0.08
CA ALA A 52 3.74 -6.26 1.37
C ALA A 52 5.08 -6.99 1.43
N ASP A 53 5.47 -7.65 0.34
CA ASP A 53 6.75 -8.35 0.28
C ASP A 53 7.92 -7.38 0.48
N VAL A 54 7.88 -6.22 -0.16
CA VAL A 54 8.93 -5.21 0.00
C VAL A 54 8.97 -4.67 1.42
N LEU A 55 7.80 -4.47 2.02
CA LEU A 55 7.70 -3.92 3.37
C LEU A 55 7.92 -4.96 4.46
N GLY A 56 8.00 -6.24 4.08
CA GLY A 56 8.25 -7.31 5.04
C GLY A 56 7.08 -7.57 5.98
N VAL A 57 5.86 -7.38 5.49
CA VAL A 57 4.65 -7.58 6.29
C VAL A 57 3.68 -8.48 5.54
N ASN A 58 2.66 -8.96 6.23
CA ASN A 58 1.57 -9.69 5.60
C ASN A 58 0.64 -8.70 4.88
N VAL A 59 0.03 -9.14 3.80
CA VAL A 59 -0.85 -8.28 3.02
C VAL A 59 -2.01 -7.72 3.87
N ASN A 60 -2.48 -8.49 4.85
CA ASN A 60 -3.58 -8.03 5.71
C ASN A 60 -3.17 -6.88 6.64
N GLU A 61 -1.87 -6.63 6.79
CA GLU A 61 -1.41 -5.48 7.56
C GLU A 61 -1.48 -4.19 6.75
N LEU A 62 -1.71 -4.29 5.46
CA LEU A 62 -1.81 -3.13 4.58
C LEU A 62 -3.23 -2.63 4.38
N VAL A 63 -4.21 -3.27 5.00
CA VAL A 63 -5.61 -2.91 4.83
C VAL A 63 -6.32 -2.89 6.18
N GLU A 64 -7.35 -2.06 6.29
CA GLU A 64 -8.23 -2.11 7.45
C GLU A 64 -9.65 -1.80 6.98
N SER A 65 -10.62 -2.34 7.70
CA SER A 65 -12.02 -2.06 7.44
C SER A 65 -12.44 -0.87 8.29
N VAL A 66 -13.05 0.12 7.67
CA VAL A 66 -13.53 1.30 8.38
C VAL A 66 -15.03 1.49 8.07
N PRO A 67 -15.77 2.13 8.98
CA PRO A 67 -17.18 2.37 8.74
C PRO A 67 -17.40 3.30 7.56
N ASP A 68 -18.48 3.06 6.82
CA ASP A 68 -18.94 4.04 5.84
C ASP A 68 -19.59 5.18 6.61
N GLU A 69 -19.36 6.37 6.16
CA GLU A 69 -19.93 7.56 6.80
C GLU A 69 -21.07 8.11 6.01
#